data_40d9039aa6735d053d45f2e5b53a0bd1
#
_entry.id   40d9039aa6735d053d45f2e5b53a0bd1
#
_cell.length_a   1.000
_cell.length_b   1.000
_cell.length_c   1.000
_cell.angle_alpha   90.00
_cell.angle_beta   90.00
_cell.angle_gamma   90.00
#
_symmetry.space_group_name_H-M   'P 1'
#
loop_
_entity.id
_entity.type
_entity.pdbx_description
1 polymer ?
#
loop_
_entity_poly.entity_id
_entity_poly.type
_entity_poly.pdbx_seq_one_letter_code
_entity_poly.pdbx_strand_id
1 'polypeptide(L)'
;MTNRDKYRLALFAFISWPAFVYFEFGSLLLNFENGLILLNPLQSVIFTLFLGLSAIRIWESPKMKKPAKIVCIILLCLLSCIGDWAFMNVLGSLFVHIYRNRPKAKWTAFTLTFFIPNALMIIYAGFHSSGYQLGVLLVPLMLIFLYSGQCGSKAKIHKWFFYLFYPAHLAVLGLLKWGSLHSLSIFYRLFL
;
A
#
# COMPACT_ATOMS: atom_id res chain seq x y z
N MET A 1 -9.32 15.82 -8.68
CA MET A 1 -7.86 15.61 -8.68
C MET A 1 -7.28 16.12 -9.99
N THR A 2 -6.35 17.05 -9.95
CA THR A 2 -5.73 17.62 -11.15
C THR A 2 -4.69 16.67 -11.75
N ASN A 3 -4.31 16.85 -13.04
CA ASN A 3 -3.24 16.04 -13.62
C ASN A 3 -1.93 16.22 -12.83
N ARG A 4 -1.67 17.43 -12.31
CA ARG A 4 -0.50 17.73 -11.47
C ARG A 4 -0.44 16.90 -10.19
N ASP A 5 -1.58 16.60 -9.57
CA ASP A 5 -1.62 15.78 -8.35
C ASP A 5 -1.26 14.31 -8.64
N LYS A 6 -1.61 13.80 -9.83
CA LYS A 6 -1.24 12.44 -10.25
C LYS A 6 0.27 12.29 -10.47
N TYR A 7 0.87 13.25 -11.19
CA TYR A 7 2.32 13.23 -11.41
C TYR A 7 3.09 13.31 -10.09
N ARG A 8 2.61 14.12 -9.15
CA ARG A 8 3.20 14.18 -7.81
C ARG A 8 3.08 12.84 -7.09
N LEU A 9 1.91 12.21 -7.09
CA LEU A 9 1.72 10.93 -6.42
C LEU A 9 2.59 9.84 -7.06
N ALA A 10 2.68 9.78 -8.40
CA ALA A 10 3.57 8.88 -9.12
C ALA A 10 5.05 9.12 -8.76
N LEU A 11 5.48 10.39 -8.71
CA LEU A 11 6.83 10.75 -8.32
C LEU A 11 7.13 10.30 -6.88
N PHE A 12 6.21 10.54 -5.95
CA PHE A 12 6.40 10.10 -4.56
C PHE A 12 6.33 8.59 -4.37
N ALA A 13 5.55 7.87 -5.18
CA ALA A 13 5.58 6.42 -5.24
C ALA A 13 7.00 5.93 -5.60
N PHE A 14 7.62 6.56 -6.58
CA PHE A 14 8.98 6.23 -7.00
C PHE A 14 10.03 6.62 -5.93
N ILE A 15 9.91 7.79 -5.31
CA ILE A 15 10.82 8.25 -4.25
C ILE A 15 10.71 7.36 -2.99
N SER A 16 9.52 6.88 -2.66
CA SER A 16 9.29 6.04 -1.48
C SER A 16 9.75 4.59 -1.67
N TRP A 17 9.96 4.15 -2.91
CA TRP A 17 10.39 2.78 -3.21
C TRP A 17 11.70 2.38 -2.50
N PRO A 18 12.81 3.11 -2.57
CA PRO A 18 14.05 2.70 -1.90
C PRO A 18 13.90 2.60 -0.39
N ALA A 19 13.18 3.55 0.24
CA ALA A 19 12.94 3.54 1.67
C ALA A 19 12.10 2.32 2.09
N PHE A 20 11.08 1.97 1.31
CA PHE A 20 10.23 0.79 1.54
C PHE A 20 11.03 -0.50 1.40
N VAL A 21 11.75 -0.68 0.32
CA VAL A 21 12.54 -1.90 0.08
C VAL A 21 13.63 -2.06 1.12
N TYR A 22 14.31 -0.97 1.51
CA TYR A 22 15.30 -1.01 2.58
C TYR A 22 14.68 -1.40 3.92
N PHE A 23 13.52 -0.85 4.28
CA PHE A 23 12.81 -1.21 5.51
C PHE A 23 12.43 -2.70 5.55
N GLU A 24 11.91 -3.25 4.44
CA GLU A 24 11.47 -4.65 4.40
C GLU A 24 12.63 -5.64 4.35
N PHE A 25 13.63 -5.40 3.51
CA PHE A 25 14.65 -6.38 3.14
C PHE A 25 16.09 -6.01 3.58
N GLY A 26 16.33 -4.80 4.07
CA GLY A 26 17.67 -4.31 4.41
C GLY A 26 18.60 -4.07 3.20
N SER A 27 18.16 -4.41 2.00
CA SER A 27 18.92 -4.28 0.76
C SER A 27 18.00 -3.92 -0.40
N LEU A 28 18.48 -3.07 -1.30
CA LEU A 28 17.77 -2.73 -2.54
C LEU A 28 17.96 -3.79 -3.63
N LEU A 29 18.89 -4.72 -3.43
CA LEU A 29 19.26 -5.73 -4.39
C LEU A 29 18.79 -7.11 -3.92
N LEU A 30 18.26 -7.88 -4.85
CA LEU A 30 18.00 -9.31 -4.71
C LEU A 30 19.22 -10.06 -5.22
N ASN A 31 19.85 -10.84 -4.34
CA ASN A 31 20.98 -11.71 -4.69
C ASN A 31 20.43 -13.13 -4.86
N PHE A 32 20.60 -13.70 -6.02
CA PHE A 32 20.21 -15.07 -6.31
C PHE A 32 21.42 -16.02 -6.19
N GLU A 33 21.19 -17.27 -5.85
CA GLU A 33 22.25 -18.29 -5.67
C GLU A 33 23.11 -18.50 -6.93
N ASN A 34 22.57 -18.23 -8.11
CA ASN A 34 23.30 -18.27 -9.38
C ASN A 34 24.17 -17.04 -9.66
N GLY A 35 24.32 -16.13 -8.71
CA GLY A 35 25.11 -14.90 -8.83
C GLY A 35 24.40 -13.75 -9.57
N LEU A 36 23.13 -13.92 -9.98
CA LEU A 36 22.34 -12.84 -10.58
C LEU A 36 21.95 -11.83 -9.52
N ILE A 37 22.21 -10.55 -9.78
CA ILE A 37 21.81 -9.44 -8.91
C ILE A 37 20.78 -8.59 -9.64
N LEU A 38 19.58 -8.47 -9.07
CA LEU A 38 18.49 -7.65 -9.62
C LEU A 38 18.01 -6.64 -8.58
N LEU A 39 17.51 -5.50 -9.07
CA LEU A 39 16.78 -4.55 -8.23
C LEU A 39 15.48 -5.19 -7.73
N ASN A 40 15.19 -5.01 -6.44
CA ASN A 40 13.94 -5.52 -5.86
C ASN A 40 12.74 -4.74 -6.44
N PRO A 41 11.82 -5.39 -7.18
CA PRO A 41 10.71 -4.71 -7.85
C PRO A 41 9.56 -4.34 -6.91
N LEU A 42 9.58 -4.78 -5.64
CA LEU A 42 8.50 -4.55 -4.70
C LEU A 42 8.28 -3.06 -4.44
N GLN A 43 7.04 -2.65 -4.49
CA GLN A 43 6.62 -1.26 -4.45
C GLN A 43 5.87 -0.92 -3.16
N SER A 44 5.98 0.35 -2.75
CA SER A 44 5.36 0.88 -1.55
C SER A 44 3.83 1.04 -1.66
N VAL A 45 3.16 1.26 -0.52
CA VAL A 45 1.73 1.60 -0.42
C VAL A 45 1.34 2.79 -1.31
N ILE A 46 2.22 3.78 -1.49
CA ILE A 46 1.93 4.94 -2.35
C ILE A 46 1.72 4.52 -3.81
N PHE A 47 2.47 3.52 -4.27
CA PHE A 47 2.29 2.96 -5.61
C PHE A 47 0.92 2.30 -5.77
N THR A 48 0.50 1.46 -4.83
CA THR A 48 -0.81 0.80 -4.90
C THR A 48 -1.96 1.80 -4.74
N LEU A 49 -1.80 2.87 -3.96
CA LEU A 49 -2.74 3.98 -3.92
C LEU A 49 -2.83 4.72 -5.26
N PHE A 50 -1.71 4.95 -5.93
CA PHE A 50 -1.70 5.53 -7.28
C PHE A 50 -2.46 4.66 -8.27
N LEU A 51 -2.29 3.34 -8.23
CA LEU A 51 -3.06 2.40 -9.05
C LEU A 51 -4.56 2.42 -8.71
N GLY A 52 -4.92 2.49 -7.43
CA GLY A 52 -6.30 2.61 -6.97
C GLY A 52 -6.98 3.88 -7.51
N LEU A 53 -6.30 5.02 -7.44
CA LEU A 53 -6.79 6.28 -8.02
C LEU A 53 -6.89 6.21 -9.56
N SER A 54 -6.00 5.49 -10.21
CA SER A 54 -6.05 5.25 -11.66
C SER A 54 -7.26 4.40 -12.04
N ALA A 55 -7.58 3.37 -11.24
CA ALA A 55 -8.77 2.54 -11.41
C ALA A 55 -10.07 3.36 -11.30
N ILE A 56 -10.17 4.26 -10.32
CA ILE A 56 -11.30 5.19 -10.18
C ILE A 56 -11.45 6.05 -11.44
N ARG A 57 -10.35 6.58 -11.97
CA ARG A 57 -10.39 7.41 -13.19
C ARG A 57 -10.83 6.65 -14.43
N ILE A 58 -10.38 5.40 -14.58
CA ILE A 58 -10.83 4.52 -15.65
C ILE A 58 -12.32 4.24 -15.52
N TRP A 59 -12.78 3.98 -14.29
CA TRP A 59 -14.20 3.74 -14.02
C TRP A 59 -15.08 4.94 -14.38
N GLU A 60 -14.66 6.14 -14.04
CA GLU A 60 -15.40 7.39 -14.34
C GLU A 60 -15.29 7.83 -15.81
N SER A 61 -14.36 7.28 -16.58
CA SER A 61 -14.14 7.73 -17.97
C SER A 61 -15.39 7.51 -18.84
N PRO A 62 -15.98 8.56 -19.44
CA PRO A 62 -17.10 8.42 -20.37
C PRO A 62 -16.69 7.82 -21.72
N LYS A 63 -15.41 7.89 -22.07
CA LYS A 63 -14.89 7.48 -23.39
C LYS A 63 -14.72 5.97 -23.54
N MET A 64 -14.67 5.22 -22.43
CA MET A 64 -14.39 3.79 -22.44
C MET A 64 -15.66 2.97 -22.29
N LYS A 65 -15.78 1.89 -23.08
CA LYS A 65 -16.84 0.90 -22.95
C LYS A 65 -16.65 0.09 -21.65
N LYS A 66 -17.75 -0.39 -21.05
CA LYS A 66 -17.73 -1.17 -19.80
C LYS A 66 -16.72 -2.33 -19.80
N PRO A 67 -16.69 -3.22 -20.84
CA PRO A 67 -15.73 -4.34 -20.83
C PRO A 67 -14.28 -3.85 -20.84
N ALA A 68 -13.95 -2.80 -21.58
CA ALA A 68 -12.59 -2.23 -21.59
C ALA A 68 -12.19 -1.68 -20.21
N LYS A 69 -13.11 -1.06 -19.47
CA LYS A 69 -12.85 -0.62 -18.09
C LYS A 69 -12.51 -1.79 -17.18
N ILE A 70 -13.28 -2.88 -17.26
CA ILE A 70 -13.05 -4.08 -16.44
C ILE A 70 -11.68 -4.67 -16.75
N VAL A 71 -11.32 -4.84 -18.02
CA VAL A 71 -10.00 -5.33 -18.42
C VAL A 71 -8.87 -4.46 -17.88
N CYS A 72 -8.98 -3.14 -18.01
CA CYS A 72 -7.98 -2.22 -17.46
C CYS A 72 -7.86 -2.31 -15.94
N ILE A 73 -8.98 -2.47 -15.21
CA ILE A 73 -8.95 -2.63 -13.75
C ILE A 73 -8.29 -3.95 -13.37
N ILE A 74 -8.58 -5.06 -14.07
CA ILE A 74 -7.90 -6.34 -13.86
C ILE A 74 -6.38 -6.19 -14.07
N LEU A 75 -5.96 -5.52 -15.14
CA LEU A 75 -4.54 -5.26 -15.38
C LEU A 75 -3.89 -4.43 -14.26
N LEU A 76 -4.60 -3.41 -13.72
CA LEU A 76 -4.13 -2.65 -12.57
C LEU A 76 -4.03 -3.51 -11.30
N CYS A 77 -4.98 -4.43 -11.09
CA CYS A 77 -4.92 -5.39 -9.98
C CYS A 77 -3.73 -6.33 -10.10
N LEU A 78 -3.45 -6.86 -11.31
CA LEU A 78 -2.26 -7.68 -11.56
C LEU A 78 -0.98 -6.88 -11.34
N LEU A 79 -0.91 -5.65 -11.84
CA LEU A 79 0.24 -4.78 -11.63
C LEU A 79 0.44 -4.44 -10.15
N SER A 80 -0.64 -4.33 -9.36
CA SER A 80 -0.54 -4.04 -7.93
C SER A 80 -0.01 -5.20 -7.10
N CYS A 81 0.08 -6.42 -7.65
CA CYS A 81 0.65 -7.57 -6.95
C CYS A 81 2.16 -7.43 -6.65
N ILE A 82 2.86 -6.52 -7.34
CA ILE A 82 4.24 -6.14 -7.00
C ILE A 82 4.31 -5.09 -5.89
N GLY A 83 3.19 -4.63 -5.37
CA GLY A 83 3.09 -3.63 -4.31
C GLY A 83 2.56 -4.20 -3.00
N ASP A 84 2.71 -3.41 -1.96
CA ASP A 84 2.13 -3.71 -0.66
C ASP A 84 0.59 -3.70 -0.75
N TRP A 85 -0.07 -4.65 -0.06
CA TRP A 85 -1.52 -4.86 -0.10
C TRP A 85 -2.12 -5.22 -1.47
N ALA A 86 -1.31 -5.56 -2.45
CA ALA A 86 -1.68 -6.09 -3.77
C ALA A 86 -3.01 -5.50 -4.34
N PHE A 87 -3.85 -6.36 -4.94
CA PHE A 87 -5.14 -5.96 -5.52
C PHE A 87 -6.17 -5.42 -4.50
N MET A 88 -6.01 -5.72 -3.19
CA MET A 88 -6.92 -5.26 -2.14
C MET A 88 -7.02 -3.74 -2.09
N ASN A 89 -5.89 -3.05 -2.24
CA ASN A 89 -5.86 -1.60 -2.18
C ASN A 89 -6.54 -0.96 -3.40
N VAL A 90 -6.35 -1.55 -4.59
CA VAL A 90 -6.99 -1.09 -5.83
C VAL A 90 -8.50 -1.29 -5.77
N LEU A 91 -8.97 -2.49 -5.40
CA LEU A 91 -10.40 -2.80 -5.30
C LEU A 91 -11.07 -2.07 -4.14
N GLY A 92 -10.41 -1.98 -2.98
CA GLY A 92 -10.92 -1.24 -1.83
C GLY A 92 -11.17 0.23 -2.15
N SER A 93 -10.20 0.89 -2.78
CA SER A 93 -10.34 2.28 -3.24
C SER A 93 -11.48 2.44 -4.25
N LEU A 94 -11.59 1.52 -5.21
CA LEU A 94 -12.64 1.54 -6.23
C LEU A 94 -14.02 1.32 -5.62
N PHE A 95 -14.20 0.37 -4.73
CA PHE A 95 -15.49 0.09 -4.09
C PHE A 95 -15.93 1.23 -3.16
N VAL A 96 -15.02 1.81 -2.40
CA VAL A 96 -15.31 3.01 -1.60
C VAL A 96 -15.83 4.15 -2.50
N HIS A 97 -15.27 4.29 -3.70
CA HIS A 97 -15.72 5.29 -4.66
C HIS A 97 -17.08 4.96 -5.28
N ILE A 98 -17.29 3.72 -5.74
CA ILE A 98 -18.54 3.28 -6.36
C ILE A 98 -19.72 3.41 -5.38
N TYR A 99 -19.51 2.97 -4.13
CA TYR A 99 -20.55 2.97 -3.09
C TYR A 99 -20.53 4.22 -2.21
N ARG A 100 -19.89 5.33 -2.64
CA ARG A 100 -19.75 6.56 -1.84
C ARG A 100 -21.05 7.08 -1.23
N ASN A 101 -22.16 6.94 -1.94
CA ASN A 101 -23.49 7.41 -1.52
C ASN A 101 -24.29 6.36 -0.71
N ARG A 102 -23.74 5.17 -0.48
CA ARG A 102 -24.37 4.06 0.25
C ARG A 102 -23.47 3.60 1.39
N PRO A 103 -23.54 4.22 2.59
CA PRO A 103 -22.55 4.00 3.65
C PRO A 103 -22.45 2.52 4.07
N LYS A 104 -23.57 1.80 4.21
CA LYS A 104 -23.55 0.37 4.55
C LYS A 104 -22.82 -0.45 3.48
N ALA A 105 -23.19 -0.31 2.20
CA ALA A 105 -22.55 -1.04 1.10
C ALA A 105 -21.07 -0.68 0.94
N LYS A 106 -20.71 0.59 1.14
CA LYS A 106 -19.32 1.06 1.10
C LYS A 106 -18.45 0.33 2.11
N TRP A 107 -18.85 0.32 3.37
CA TRP A 107 -18.05 -0.29 4.43
C TRP A 107 -18.06 -1.81 4.37
N THR A 108 -19.20 -2.43 3.99
CA THR A 108 -19.25 -3.87 3.76
C THR A 108 -18.32 -4.29 2.63
N ALA A 109 -18.35 -3.61 1.49
CA ALA A 109 -17.50 -3.93 0.35
C ALA A 109 -16.02 -3.73 0.69
N PHE A 110 -15.66 -2.64 1.39
CA PHE A 110 -14.30 -2.41 1.87
C PHE A 110 -13.85 -3.54 2.81
N THR A 111 -14.63 -3.85 3.83
CA THR A 111 -14.30 -4.90 4.82
C THR A 111 -14.13 -6.25 4.14
N LEU A 112 -15.04 -6.66 3.25
CA LEU A 112 -14.94 -7.93 2.54
C LEU A 112 -13.70 -8.00 1.64
N THR A 113 -13.33 -6.90 0.97
CA THR A 113 -12.15 -6.84 0.11
C THR A 113 -10.86 -7.13 0.87
N PHE A 114 -10.77 -6.70 2.12
CA PHE A 114 -9.60 -6.96 2.95
C PHE A 114 -9.75 -8.24 3.80
N PHE A 115 -10.95 -8.54 4.30
CA PHE A 115 -11.18 -9.70 5.16
C PHE A 115 -10.97 -11.02 4.43
N ILE A 116 -11.54 -11.19 3.23
CA ILE A 116 -11.50 -12.48 2.53
C ILE A 116 -10.06 -12.93 2.24
N PRO A 117 -9.18 -12.12 1.61
CA PRO A 117 -7.81 -12.54 1.35
C PRO A 117 -7.01 -12.80 2.64
N ASN A 118 -7.21 -11.98 3.68
CA ASN A 118 -6.50 -12.16 4.95
C ASN A 118 -6.99 -13.42 5.68
N ALA A 119 -8.28 -13.73 5.64
CA ALA A 119 -8.82 -14.97 6.21
C ALA A 119 -8.24 -16.20 5.49
N LEU A 120 -8.14 -16.16 4.15
CA LEU A 120 -7.50 -17.22 3.37
C LEU A 120 -6.01 -17.37 3.73
N MET A 121 -5.28 -16.26 3.91
CA MET A 121 -3.87 -16.29 4.35
C MET A 121 -3.72 -16.90 5.75
N ILE A 122 -4.63 -16.61 6.68
CA ILE A 122 -4.62 -17.20 8.02
C ILE A 122 -4.87 -18.71 7.95
N ILE A 123 -5.80 -19.16 7.10
CA ILE A 123 -6.07 -20.60 6.91
C ILE A 123 -4.85 -21.30 6.32
N TYR A 124 -4.16 -20.67 5.36
CA TYR A 124 -3.02 -21.27 4.68
C TYR A 124 -1.73 -21.22 5.52
N ALA A 125 -1.38 -20.04 6.07
CA ALA A 125 -0.11 -19.78 6.75
C ALA A 125 -0.17 -19.90 8.28
N GLY A 126 -1.38 -20.05 8.85
CA GLY A 126 -1.63 -20.11 10.29
C GLY A 126 -1.82 -18.73 10.94
N PHE A 127 -2.54 -18.73 12.07
CA PHE A 127 -2.89 -17.51 12.80
C PHE A 127 -1.66 -16.79 13.36
N HIS A 128 -0.65 -17.51 13.82
CA HIS A 128 0.58 -16.92 14.39
C HIS A 128 1.34 -16.05 13.42
N SER A 129 1.38 -16.43 12.15
CA SER A 129 2.14 -15.68 11.12
C SER A 129 1.36 -14.55 10.49
N SER A 130 0.03 -14.66 10.41
CA SER A 130 -0.81 -13.75 9.61
C SER A 130 -1.92 -13.05 10.41
N GLY A 131 -2.13 -13.43 11.67
CA GLY A 131 -3.23 -12.91 12.50
C GLY A 131 -3.18 -11.40 12.75
N TYR A 132 -1.99 -10.80 12.75
CA TYR A 132 -1.81 -9.34 12.90
C TYR A 132 -2.47 -8.54 11.77
N GLN A 133 -2.62 -9.13 10.58
CA GLN A 133 -3.26 -8.49 9.43
C GLN A 133 -4.76 -8.24 9.66
N LEU A 134 -5.40 -8.94 10.61
CA LEU A 134 -6.78 -8.66 11.00
C LEU A 134 -6.95 -7.25 11.61
N GLY A 135 -5.87 -6.60 12.03
CA GLY A 135 -5.88 -5.22 12.47
C GLY A 135 -6.45 -4.25 11.41
N VAL A 136 -6.41 -4.62 10.12
CA VAL A 136 -7.04 -3.83 9.04
C VAL A 136 -8.55 -3.67 9.24
N LEU A 137 -9.21 -4.60 9.94
CA LEU A 137 -10.65 -4.51 10.23
C LEU A 137 -10.99 -3.39 11.22
N LEU A 138 -10.00 -2.90 11.99
CA LEU A 138 -10.17 -1.72 12.84
C LEU A 138 -10.29 -0.43 12.03
N VAL A 139 -9.76 -0.39 10.80
CA VAL A 139 -9.79 0.80 9.95
C VAL A 139 -11.22 1.26 9.64
N PRO A 140 -12.16 0.41 9.14
CA PRO A 140 -13.54 0.85 8.93
C PRO A 140 -14.24 1.26 10.22
N LEU A 141 -13.97 0.59 11.34
CA LEU A 141 -14.51 0.99 12.65
C LEU A 141 -14.03 2.39 13.05
N MET A 142 -12.73 2.64 12.99
CA MET A 142 -12.17 3.97 13.28
C MET A 142 -12.73 5.04 12.33
N LEU A 143 -12.86 4.75 11.04
CA LEU A 143 -13.42 5.71 10.09
C LEU A 143 -14.91 5.99 10.34
N ILE A 144 -15.69 5.01 10.77
CA ILE A 144 -17.11 5.20 11.09
C ILE A 144 -17.28 6.08 12.33
N PHE A 145 -16.47 5.85 13.38
CA PHE A 145 -16.63 6.53 14.67
C PHE A 145 -15.87 7.86 14.76
N LEU A 146 -14.69 7.98 14.13
CA LEU A 146 -13.80 9.13 14.30
C LEU A 146 -13.83 10.10 13.11
N TYR A 147 -14.25 9.66 11.93
CA TYR A 147 -14.21 10.49 10.73
C TYR A 147 -15.48 11.32 10.57
N SER A 148 -15.39 12.61 10.76
CA SER A 148 -16.50 13.58 10.63
C SER A 148 -16.96 13.82 9.18
N GLY A 149 -16.28 13.30 8.18
CA GLY A 149 -16.56 13.56 6.76
C GLY A 149 -16.16 14.94 6.26
N GLN A 150 -15.65 15.80 7.13
CA GLN A 150 -15.22 17.15 6.78
C GLN A 150 -13.82 17.13 6.15
N CYS A 151 -13.63 17.95 5.12
CA CYS A 151 -12.31 18.14 4.54
C CYS A 151 -11.42 18.87 5.55
N GLY A 152 -10.25 18.31 5.85
CA GLY A 152 -9.23 18.96 6.66
C GLY A 152 -8.69 20.24 6.00
N SER A 153 -7.77 20.92 6.69
CA SER A 153 -7.14 22.14 6.20
C SER A 153 -6.55 21.95 4.79
N LYS A 154 -6.84 22.89 3.89
CA LYS A 154 -6.31 22.92 2.51
C LYS A 154 -4.88 23.47 2.43
N ALA A 155 -4.21 23.72 3.54
CA ALA A 155 -2.87 24.27 3.58
C ALA A 155 -1.89 23.38 2.78
N LYS A 156 -1.05 23.99 1.97
CA LYS A 156 -0.07 23.28 1.13
C LYS A 156 0.90 22.45 1.96
N ILE A 157 1.22 22.90 3.17
CA ILE A 157 2.16 22.24 4.08
C ILE A 157 1.68 20.83 4.49
N HIS A 158 0.37 20.64 4.70
CA HIS A 158 -0.16 19.31 5.06
C HIS A 158 0.02 18.28 3.95
N LYS A 159 -0.13 18.70 2.68
CA LYS A 159 0.10 17.81 1.53
C LYS A 159 1.56 17.36 1.45
N TRP A 160 2.49 18.29 1.58
CA TRP A 160 3.92 18.01 1.54
C TRP A 160 4.37 17.18 2.75
N PHE A 161 3.81 17.46 3.93
CA PHE A 161 4.08 16.68 5.13
C PHE A 161 3.78 15.19 4.92
N PHE A 162 2.60 14.82 4.42
CA PHE A 162 2.24 13.43 4.18
C PHE A 162 3.15 12.76 3.15
N TYR A 163 3.50 13.45 2.09
CA TYR A 163 4.38 12.90 1.06
C TYR A 163 5.80 12.67 1.57
N LEU A 164 6.34 13.57 2.37
CA LEU A 164 7.70 13.46 2.90
C LEU A 164 7.74 12.53 4.12
N PHE A 165 6.73 12.57 4.97
CA PHE A 165 6.66 11.77 6.19
C PHE A 165 6.74 10.27 5.91
N TYR A 166 6.02 9.79 4.89
CA TYR A 166 5.97 8.36 4.58
C TYR A 166 7.35 7.77 4.22
N PRO A 167 8.11 8.28 3.25
CA PRO A 167 9.44 7.75 2.97
C PRO A 167 10.44 8.01 4.12
N ALA A 168 10.33 9.14 4.81
CA ALA A 168 11.22 9.49 5.90
C ALA A 168 11.06 8.54 7.11
N HIS A 169 9.83 8.26 7.54
CA HIS A 169 9.62 7.35 8.68
C HIS A 169 10.02 5.90 8.33
N LEU A 170 9.79 5.44 7.09
CA LEU A 170 10.24 4.13 6.66
C LEU A 170 11.77 4.03 6.64
N ALA A 171 12.45 5.08 6.19
CA ALA A 171 13.91 5.12 6.23
C ALA A 171 14.44 5.06 7.67
N VAL A 172 13.84 5.83 8.60
CA VAL A 172 14.22 5.79 10.03
C VAL A 172 13.94 4.42 10.63
N LEU A 173 12.76 3.84 10.40
CA LEU A 173 12.43 2.50 10.90
C LEU A 173 13.35 1.42 10.30
N GLY A 174 13.70 1.54 9.02
CA GLY A 174 14.66 0.64 8.37
C GLY A 174 16.05 0.72 9.01
N LEU A 175 16.54 1.92 9.27
CA LEU A 175 17.82 2.13 9.97
C LEU A 175 17.78 1.55 11.39
N LEU A 176 16.69 1.72 12.13
CA LEU A 176 16.55 1.15 13.47
C LEU A 176 16.46 -0.38 13.42
N LYS A 177 15.67 -0.95 12.51
CA LYS A 177 15.49 -2.40 12.34
C LYS A 177 16.81 -3.07 11.98
N TRP A 178 17.48 -2.62 10.95
CA TRP A 178 18.68 -3.25 10.44
C TRP A 178 19.95 -2.84 11.20
N GLY A 179 20.00 -1.63 11.74
CA GLY A 179 21.09 -1.16 12.60
C GLY A 179 21.14 -1.92 13.92
N SER A 180 20.00 -2.18 14.57
CA SER A 180 19.94 -2.98 15.79
C SER A 180 20.32 -4.44 15.56
N LEU A 181 19.87 -5.04 14.44
CA LEU A 181 20.23 -6.40 14.08
C LEU A 181 21.73 -6.54 13.79
N HIS A 182 22.33 -5.55 13.14
CA HIS A 182 23.77 -5.54 12.87
C HIS A 182 24.58 -5.41 14.17
N SER A 183 24.15 -4.57 15.10
CA SER A 183 24.79 -4.43 16.42
C SER A 183 24.72 -5.73 17.22
N LEU A 184 23.57 -6.42 17.21
CA LEU A 184 23.42 -7.72 17.86
C LEU A 184 24.31 -8.79 17.23
N SER A 185 24.42 -8.84 15.90
CA SER A 185 25.27 -9.81 15.21
C SER A 185 26.75 -9.60 15.52
N ILE A 186 27.23 -8.36 15.67
CA ILE A 186 28.58 -8.02 16.09
C ILE A 186 28.79 -8.45 17.54
N PHE A 187 27.83 -8.21 18.43
CA PHE A 187 27.89 -8.63 19.82
C PHE A 187 28.03 -10.14 19.94
N TYR A 188 27.21 -10.93 19.25
CA TYR A 188 27.33 -12.39 19.23
C TYR A 188 28.68 -12.89 18.70
N ARG A 189 29.27 -12.24 17.69
CA ARG A 189 30.58 -12.60 17.13
C ARG A 189 31.75 -12.26 18.07
N LEU A 190 31.59 -11.33 18.99
CA LEU A 190 32.62 -10.92 19.94
C LEU A 190 32.58 -11.76 21.24
N PHE A 191 31.45 -12.39 21.54
CA PHE A 191 31.25 -13.12 22.79
C PHE A 191 31.04 -14.65 22.63
N LEU A 192 31.02 -15.16 21.41
CA LEU A 192 31.06 -16.59 21.04
C LEU A 192 32.30 -16.88 20.17
#